data_95e45fadb1e88ccc88226e20c897686b
#
_entry.id   95e45fadb1e88ccc88226e20c897686b
#
_cell.length_a   1.000
_cell.length_b   1.000
_cell.length_c   1.000
_cell.angle_alpha   90.00
_cell.angle_beta   90.00
_cell.angle_gamma   90.00
#
_symmetry.space_group_name_H-M   'P 1'
#
loop_
_entity.id
_entity.type
_entity.pdbx_description
1 polymer ?
#
loop_
_entity_poly.entity_id
_entity_poly.type
_entity_poly.pdbx_seq_one_letter_code
_entity_poly.pdbx_strand_id
1 'polypeptide(L)'
;EITVFSKILDDYENHKDVIKEDDLLWKYKWIWACTFDLPEIPMEQVKAIGEDYKTRILRNGYSLRSYYHRWSVECVWMRQYDKAKEYIDKMLNEKIDGQSCEACELNFMLDYYLETGQFDEAYSRAQPLINKQVTCYEANLRAYLKLSYYAQKAGKPEVAADMCARAEEALQGREKDEYLLLYLGLFIAYNIMTKPERGWEYAERCIGWSLRTNTLKKYRFSCDMVEALKYETRPEVSLSLPEEFPLYRPDGIYQVSEL
;
A
#
# COMPACT_ATOMS: atom_id res chain seq x y z
N GLU A 1 -2.49 17.91 7.66
CA GLU A 1 -1.04 17.76 7.49
C GLU A 1 -0.48 18.64 6.38
N ILE A 2 -1.07 18.67 5.17
CA ILE A 2 -0.60 19.48 4.02
C ILE A 2 -0.52 20.97 4.38
N THR A 3 -1.57 21.52 5.00
CA THR A 3 -1.61 22.93 5.41
C THR A 3 -0.51 23.29 6.42
N VAL A 4 -0.23 22.38 7.36
CA VAL A 4 0.86 22.57 8.33
C VAL A 4 2.21 22.52 7.64
N PHE A 5 2.40 21.59 6.70
CA PHE A 5 3.66 21.48 5.96
C PHE A 5 3.90 22.68 5.04
N SER A 6 2.86 23.22 4.41
CA SER A 6 2.96 24.45 3.63
C SER A 6 3.51 25.63 4.48
N LYS A 7 2.99 25.79 5.71
CA LYS A 7 3.53 26.79 6.65
C LYS A 7 4.99 26.53 7.03
N ILE A 8 5.37 25.26 7.23
CA ILE A 8 6.77 24.90 7.52
C ILE A 8 7.68 25.26 6.34
N LEU A 9 7.23 25.08 5.10
CA LEU A 9 7.99 25.51 3.91
C LEU A 9 8.11 27.04 3.84
N ASP A 10 7.04 27.76 4.14
CA ASP A 10 7.06 29.24 4.21
C ASP A 10 8.02 29.73 5.30
N ASP A 11 7.99 29.12 6.50
CA ASP A 11 8.90 29.43 7.60
C ASP A 11 10.35 29.10 7.20
N TYR A 12 10.61 28.00 6.50
CA TYR A 12 11.92 27.66 5.98
C TYR A 12 12.43 28.75 5.01
N GLU A 13 11.60 29.19 4.06
CA GLU A 13 12.01 30.21 3.08
C GLU A 13 12.43 31.57 3.76
N ASN A 14 11.84 31.83 4.93
CA ASN A 14 12.15 33.04 5.72
C ASN A 14 13.30 32.84 6.75
N HIS A 15 13.65 31.60 7.09
CA HIS A 15 14.59 31.26 8.17
C HIS A 15 15.61 30.18 7.75
N LYS A 16 16.19 30.30 6.56
CA LYS A 16 17.17 29.33 5.98
C LYS A 16 18.46 29.16 6.79
N ASP A 17 18.75 30.12 7.66
CA ASP A 17 19.86 30.08 8.59
C ASP A 17 19.65 29.16 9.80
N VAL A 18 18.38 28.86 10.11
CA VAL A 18 17.99 28.03 11.26
C VAL A 18 17.53 26.64 10.82
N ILE A 19 16.72 26.55 9.76
CA ILE A 19 16.13 25.32 9.26
C ILE A 19 16.89 24.85 8.02
N LYS A 20 17.41 23.64 8.03
CA LYS A 20 18.02 23.04 6.83
C LYS A 20 16.94 22.43 5.95
N GLU A 21 16.96 22.71 4.66
CA GLU A 21 16.02 22.15 3.71
C GLU A 21 16.09 20.62 3.67
N ASP A 22 17.27 20.07 3.85
CA ASP A 22 17.51 18.64 3.88
C ASP A 22 16.66 17.92 4.93
N ASP A 23 16.46 18.53 6.09
CA ASP A 23 15.63 17.98 7.18
C ASP A 23 14.13 17.92 6.79
N LEU A 24 13.70 18.72 5.81
CA LEU A 24 12.32 18.76 5.34
C LEU A 24 12.06 17.80 4.18
N LEU A 25 13.07 17.47 3.36
CA LEU A 25 12.88 16.74 2.10
C LEU A 25 12.29 15.35 2.30
N TRP A 26 12.71 14.61 3.34
CA TRP A 26 12.15 13.32 3.67
C TRP A 26 10.64 13.39 3.98
N LYS A 27 10.22 14.43 4.72
CA LYS A 27 8.80 14.68 5.02
C LYS A 27 8.04 15.15 3.80
N TYR A 28 8.66 16.00 2.97
CA TYR A 28 8.05 16.49 1.75
C TYR A 28 7.65 15.37 0.79
N LYS A 29 8.51 14.36 0.63
CA LYS A 29 8.19 13.16 -0.16
C LYS A 29 6.88 12.51 0.29
N TRP A 30 6.65 12.37 1.58
CA TRP A 30 5.45 11.77 2.12
C TRP A 30 4.23 12.68 2.03
N ILE A 31 4.40 13.98 2.21
CA ILE A 31 3.33 14.96 2.00
C ILE A 31 2.87 14.94 0.55
N TRP A 32 3.81 14.95 -0.41
CA TRP A 32 3.48 14.79 -1.82
C TRP A 32 2.74 13.47 -2.09
N ALA A 33 3.19 12.36 -1.51
CA ALA A 33 2.47 11.09 -1.62
C ALA A 33 1.02 11.18 -1.12
N CYS A 34 0.78 11.85 0.00
CA CYS A 34 -0.57 12.02 0.55
C CYS A 34 -1.49 12.86 -0.35
N THR A 35 -0.97 13.69 -1.25
CA THR A 35 -1.82 14.49 -2.15
C THR A 35 -2.58 13.63 -3.17
N PHE A 36 -2.06 12.46 -3.52
CA PHE A 36 -2.75 11.52 -4.40
C PHE A 36 -3.95 10.85 -3.72
N ASP A 37 -3.97 10.80 -2.39
CA ASP A 37 -5.07 10.22 -1.60
C ASP A 37 -6.26 11.16 -1.42
N LEU A 38 -6.16 12.41 -1.88
CA LEU A 38 -7.12 13.48 -1.63
C LEU A 38 -7.79 13.90 -2.95
N PRO A 39 -9.02 13.43 -3.22
CA PRO A 39 -9.71 13.69 -4.48
C PRO A 39 -10.03 15.18 -4.72
N GLU A 40 -10.03 15.99 -3.68
CA GLU A 40 -10.20 17.44 -3.75
C GLU A 40 -8.97 18.19 -4.28
N ILE A 41 -7.79 17.56 -4.36
CA ILE A 41 -6.58 18.16 -4.91
C ILE A 41 -6.49 17.84 -6.41
N PRO A 42 -6.57 18.85 -7.29
CA PRO A 42 -6.44 18.62 -8.72
C PRO A 42 -5.09 18.02 -9.10
N MET A 43 -5.06 17.17 -10.10
CA MET A 43 -3.83 16.50 -10.56
C MET A 43 -2.75 17.49 -11.02
N GLU A 44 -3.13 18.65 -11.53
CA GLU A 44 -2.19 19.73 -11.88
C GLU A 44 -1.44 20.26 -10.66
N GLN A 45 -2.13 20.38 -9.53
CA GLN A 45 -1.52 20.79 -8.27
C GLN A 45 -0.62 19.69 -7.71
N VAL A 46 -1.05 18.42 -7.78
CA VAL A 46 -0.22 17.27 -7.38
C VAL A 46 1.09 17.23 -8.18
N LYS A 47 1.02 17.47 -9.50
CA LYS A 47 2.20 17.55 -10.37
C LYS A 47 3.09 18.74 -10.01
N ALA A 48 2.51 19.90 -9.74
CA ALA A 48 3.28 21.08 -9.36
C ALA A 48 4.06 20.86 -8.05
N ILE A 49 3.45 20.22 -7.06
CA ILE A 49 4.12 19.82 -5.81
C ILE A 49 5.27 18.84 -6.10
N GLY A 50 5.06 17.88 -6.98
CA GLY A 50 6.09 16.93 -7.40
C GLY A 50 7.28 17.59 -8.11
N GLU A 51 7.04 18.57 -8.99
CA GLU A 51 8.11 19.32 -9.65
C GLU A 51 8.87 20.24 -8.69
N ASP A 52 8.20 20.83 -7.68
CA ASP A 52 8.87 21.56 -6.61
C ASP A 52 9.75 20.61 -5.77
N TYR A 53 9.21 19.47 -5.36
CA TYR A 53 10.00 18.41 -4.66
C TYR A 53 11.25 18.03 -5.47
N LYS A 54 11.09 17.74 -6.76
CA LYS A 54 12.18 17.40 -7.67
C LYS A 54 13.26 18.48 -7.72
N THR A 55 12.85 19.75 -7.82
CA THR A 55 13.77 20.88 -7.84
C THR A 55 14.58 20.97 -6.55
N ARG A 56 13.92 20.77 -5.41
CA ARG A 56 14.54 20.82 -4.09
C ARG A 56 15.53 19.68 -3.85
N ILE A 57 15.18 18.43 -4.21
CA ILE A 57 16.11 17.31 -4.05
C ILE A 57 17.36 17.49 -4.90
N LEU A 58 17.23 17.97 -6.14
CA LEU A 58 18.38 18.21 -7.03
C LEU A 58 19.31 19.32 -6.48
N ARG A 59 18.76 20.42 -5.97
CA ARG A 59 19.59 21.51 -5.42
C ARG A 59 20.31 21.11 -4.13
N ASN A 60 19.82 20.08 -3.42
CA ASN A 60 20.47 19.48 -2.25
C ASN A 60 21.40 18.31 -2.61
N GLY A 61 21.64 18.05 -3.90
CA GLY A 61 22.60 17.06 -4.38
C GLY A 61 22.10 15.60 -4.37
N TYR A 62 20.81 15.39 -4.17
CA TYR A 62 20.17 14.08 -4.26
C TYR A 62 19.86 13.70 -5.70
N SER A 63 19.69 12.37 -5.93
CA SER A 63 19.26 11.82 -7.20
C SER A 63 17.75 11.96 -7.38
N LEU A 64 17.27 11.71 -8.60
CA LEU A 64 15.84 11.65 -8.89
C LEU A 64 15.17 10.30 -8.51
N ARG A 65 15.89 9.40 -7.83
CA ARG A 65 15.41 8.06 -7.50
C ARG A 65 14.08 8.09 -6.75
N SER A 66 13.98 8.88 -5.69
CA SER A 66 12.75 9.00 -4.88
C SER A 66 11.58 9.65 -5.66
N TYR A 67 11.86 10.58 -6.56
CA TYR A 67 10.88 11.18 -7.46
C TYR A 67 10.31 10.16 -8.45
N TYR A 68 11.16 9.38 -9.12
CA TYR A 68 10.73 8.33 -10.04
C TYR A 68 10.02 7.19 -9.31
N HIS A 69 10.49 6.81 -8.12
CA HIS A 69 9.80 5.86 -7.27
C HIS A 69 8.35 6.29 -7.00
N ARG A 70 8.13 7.55 -6.60
CA ARG A 70 6.75 8.00 -6.33
C ARG A 70 5.86 7.91 -7.58
N TRP A 71 6.33 8.39 -8.72
CA TRP A 71 5.57 8.28 -9.96
C TRP A 71 5.31 6.84 -10.39
N SER A 72 6.26 5.93 -10.20
CA SER A 72 6.05 4.51 -10.53
C SER A 72 4.91 3.92 -9.70
N VAL A 73 4.85 4.21 -8.41
CA VAL A 73 3.75 3.78 -7.52
C VAL A 73 2.41 4.29 -8.02
N GLU A 74 2.30 5.59 -8.28
CA GLU A 74 1.04 6.20 -8.71
C GLU A 74 0.59 5.69 -10.08
N CYS A 75 1.51 5.46 -11.01
CA CYS A 75 1.19 4.89 -12.31
C CYS A 75 0.67 3.45 -12.19
N VAL A 76 1.19 2.62 -11.28
CA VAL A 76 0.61 1.29 -10.99
C VAL A 76 -0.82 1.44 -10.47
N TRP A 77 -1.05 2.33 -9.52
CA TRP A 77 -2.37 2.54 -8.94
C TRP A 77 -3.40 3.07 -9.94
N MET A 78 -2.95 3.88 -10.92
CA MET A 78 -3.77 4.35 -12.03
C MET A 78 -3.86 3.34 -13.20
N ARG A 79 -3.28 2.14 -13.06
CA ARG A 79 -3.19 1.10 -14.10
C ARG A 79 -2.51 1.57 -15.40
N GLN A 80 -1.60 2.54 -15.30
CA GLN A 80 -0.77 3.03 -16.39
C GLN A 80 0.55 2.25 -16.42
N TYR A 81 0.48 0.95 -16.66
CA TYR A 81 1.61 0.03 -16.47
C TYR A 81 2.82 0.33 -17.35
N ASP A 82 2.63 0.81 -18.58
CA ASP A 82 3.74 1.21 -19.46
C ASP A 82 4.54 2.38 -18.85
N LYS A 83 3.83 3.39 -18.34
CA LYS A 83 4.47 4.51 -17.64
C LYS A 83 5.09 4.09 -16.30
N ALA A 84 4.43 3.19 -15.58
CA ALA A 84 5.00 2.64 -14.36
C ALA A 84 6.34 1.97 -14.63
N LYS A 85 6.44 1.15 -15.70
CA LYS A 85 7.67 0.51 -16.12
C LYS A 85 8.76 1.52 -16.48
N GLU A 86 8.40 2.56 -17.24
CA GLU A 86 9.32 3.64 -17.58
C GLU A 86 9.91 4.32 -16.35
N TYR A 87 9.06 4.62 -15.35
CA TYR A 87 9.51 5.23 -14.09
C TYR A 87 10.31 4.26 -13.22
N ILE A 88 9.99 2.96 -13.20
CA ILE A 88 10.78 1.94 -12.52
C ILE A 88 12.19 1.89 -13.14
N ASP A 89 12.30 1.88 -14.48
CA ASP A 89 13.59 1.84 -15.16
C ASP A 89 14.42 3.10 -14.88
N LYS A 90 13.80 4.28 -14.91
CA LYS A 90 14.47 5.53 -14.52
C LYS A 90 14.95 5.49 -13.08
N MET A 91 14.11 5.02 -12.15
CA MET A 91 14.45 4.87 -10.73
C MET A 91 15.67 3.96 -10.55
N LEU A 92 15.68 2.80 -11.20
CA LEU A 92 16.78 1.82 -11.08
C LEU A 92 18.10 2.32 -11.64
N ASN A 93 18.08 3.27 -12.58
CA ASN A 93 19.27 3.90 -13.15
C ASN A 93 19.83 5.04 -12.26
N GLU A 94 19.08 5.48 -11.25
CA GLU A 94 19.52 6.50 -10.30
C GLU A 94 20.25 5.87 -9.11
N LYS A 95 21.23 6.61 -8.54
CA LYS A 95 21.91 6.17 -7.32
C LYS A 95 20.95 6.11 -6.12
N ILE A 96 21.18 5.16 -5.23
CA ILE A 96 20.56 5.12 -3.90
C ILE A 96 21.19 6.23 -3.04
N ASP A 97 20.39 6.99 -2.32
CA ASP A 97 20.81 8.09 -1.46
C ASP A 97 19.92 8.26 -0.23
N GLY A 98 20.10 9.34 0.54
CA GLY A 98 19.35 9.60 1.78
C GLY A 98 17.84 9.81 1.59
N GLN A 99 17.36 10.02 0.35
CA GLN A 99 15.93 10.12 0.03
C GLN A 99 15.34 8.77 -0.42
N SER A 100 16.15 7.71 -0.51
CA SER A 100 15.78 6.37 -0.95
C SER A 100 15.48 5.44 0.21
N CYS A 101 14.63 4.44 -0.02
CA CYS A 101 14.41 3.32 0.90
C CYS A 101 14.25 2.05 0.08
N GLU A 102 15.32 1.26 -0.02
CA GLU A 102 15.36 0.07 -0.85
C GLU A 102 14.24 -0.92 -0.56
N ALA A 103 13.94 -1.16 0.72
CA ALA A 103 12.86 -2.06 1.11
C ALA A 103 11.48 -1.57 0.63
N CYS A 104 11.23 -0.24 0.71
CA CYS A 104 9.98 0.33 0.20
C CYS A 104 9.92 0.26 -1.33
N GLU A 105 11.02 0.56 -2.01
CA GLU A 105 11.10 0.49 -3.48
C GLU A 105 10.82 -0.94 -3.98
N LEU A 106 11.46 -1.94 -3.40
CA LEU A 106 11.20 -3.35 -3.72
C LEU A 106 9.74 -3.72 -3.46
N ASN A 107 9.17 -3.34 -2.31
CA ASN A 107 7.78 -3.65 -1.99
C ASN A 107 6.79 -3.03 -2.99
N PHE A 108 7.04 -1.80 -3.46
CA PHE A 108 6.15 -1.16 -4.45
C PHE A 108 6.39 -1.67 -5.88
N MET A 109 7.62 -2.07 -6.23
CA MET A 109 7.86 -2.76 -7.51
C MET A 109 7.10 -4.09 -7.59
N LEU A 110 6.87 -4.78 -6.44
CA LEU A 110 6.05 -5.99 -6.43
C LEU A 110 4.65 -5.71 -6.98
N ASP A 111 4.03 -4.59 -6.65
CA ASP A 111 2.68 -4.27 -7.15
C ASP A 111 2.65 -4.25 -8.67
N TYR A 112 3.66 -3.66 -9.32
CA TYR A 112 3.75 -3.66 -10.77
C TYR A 112 3.81 -5.08 -11.35
N TYR A 113 4.74 -5.92 -10.87
CA TYR A 113 4.91 -7.27 -11.39
C TYR A 113 3.72 -8.18 -11.10
N LEU A 114 3.12 -8.07 -9.91
CA LEU A 114 1.96 -8.86 -9.53
C LEU A 114 0.71 -8.47 -10.32
N GLU A 115 0.45 -7.18 -10.50
CA GLU A 115 -0.70 -6.69 -11.24
C GLU A 115 -0.58 -6.90 -12.76
N THR A 116 0.64 -7.02 -13.28
CA THR A 116 0.90 -7.40 -14.68
C THR A 116 1.05 -8.91 -14.90
N GLY A 117 0.74 -9.73 -13.89
CA GLY A 117 0.74 -11.19 -14.02
C GLY A 117 2.13 -11.85 -14.03
N GLN A 118 3.18 -11.14 -13.64
CA GLN A 118 4.56 -11.59 -13.66
C GLN A 118 5.00 -12.11 -12.27
N PHE A 119 4.29 -13.14 -11.77
CA PHE A 119 4.51 -13.64 -10.39
C PHE A 119 5.96 -14.10 -10.15
N ASP A 120 6.57 -14.85 -11.07
CA ASP A 120 7.91 -15.38 -10.85
C ASP A 120 8.96 -14.28 -10.75
N GLU A 121 8.84 -13.23 -11.55
CA GLU A 121 9.70 -12.04 -11.45
C GLU A 121 9.45 -11.30 -10.13
N ALA A 122 8.18 -11.11 -9.76
CA ALA A 122 7.83 -10.50 -8.48
C ALA A 122 8.45 -11.26 -7.30
N TYR A 123 8.29 -12.59 -7.28
CA TYR A 123 8.81 -13.44 -6.20
C TYR A 123 10.34 -13.44 -6.13
N SER A 124 11.01 -13.48 -7.30
CA SER A 124 12.47 -13.38 -7.38
C SER A 124 12.97 -12.05 -6.80
N ARG A 125 12.35 -10.94 -7.19
CA ARG A 125 12.71 -9.60 -6.69
C ARG A 125 12.38 -9.39 -5.21
N ALA A 126 11.40 -10.11 -4.69
CA ALA A 126 11.02 -10.04 -3.28
C ALA A 126 12.00 -10.76 -2.33
N GLN A 127 12.95 -11.57 -2.84
CA GLN A 127 13.83 -12.38 -1.99
C GLN A 127 14.58 -11.57 -0.92
N PRO A 128 15.11 -10.36 -1.19
CA PRO A 128 15.74 -9.55 -0.14
C PRO A 128 14.77 -9.16 0.98
N LEU A 129 13.50 -8.90 0.67
CA LEU A 129 12.44 -8.64 1.67
C LEU A 129 12.05 -9.91 2.42
N ILE A 130 11.83 -11.02 1.70
CA ILE A 130 11.43 -12.31 2.27
C ILE A 130 12.49 -12.81 3.26
N ASN A 131 13.76 -12.67 2.91
CA ASN A 131 14.89 -13.12 3.72
C ASN A 131 15.38 -12.06 4.72
N LYS A 132 14.66 -10.93 4.88
CA LYS A 132 15.00 -9.84 5.79
C LYS A 132 16.41 -9.26 5.60
N GLN A 133 16.95 -9.35 4.37
CA GLN A 133 18.23 -8.73 3.99
C GLN A 133 18.09 -7.21 3.91
N VAL A 134 16.92 -6.74 3.46
CA VAL A 134 16.50 -5.35 3.56
C VAL A 134 15.19 -5.28 4.35
N THR A 135 15.09 -4.28 5.21
CA THR A 135 13.94 -4.13 6.10
C THR A 135 13.49 -2.68 6.19
N CYS A 136 12.20 -2.49 6.32
CA CYS A 136 11.58 -1.24 6.70
C CYS A 136 10.33 -1.57 7.51
N TYR A 137 9.83 -0.63 8.30
CA TYR A 137 8.77 -0.85 9.28
C TYR A 137 7.62 -1.76 8.81
N GLU A 138 7.20 -1.65 7.54
CA GLU A 138 6.09 -2.44 7.00
C GLU A 138 6.38 -3.16 5.69
N ALA A 139 7.48 -2.85 5.00
CA ALA A 139 7.72 -3.35 3.65
C ALA A 139 7.71 -4.88 3.57
N ASN A 140 8.31 -5.56 4.56
CA ASN A 140 8.35 -7.02 4.63
C ASN A 140 6.94 -7.59 4.85
N LEU A 141 6.17 -7.06 5.81
CA LEU A 141 4.79 -7.48 6.07
C LEU A 141 3.91 -7.29 4.82
N ARG A 142 3.97 -6.13 4.18
CA ARG A 142 3.21 -5.85 2.95
C ARG A 142 3.54 -6.83 1.84
N ALA A 143 4.81 -7.20 1.69
CA ALA A 143 5.23 -8.22 0.71
C ALA A 143 4.62 -9.59 1.04
N TYR A 144 4.65 -10.04 2.30
CA TYR A 144 4.07 -11.32 2.70
C TYR A 144 2.56 -11.37 2.45
N LEU A 145 1.83 -10.30 2.83
CA LEU A 145 0.37 -10.20 2.64
C LEU A 145 -0.02 -10.33 1.16
N LYS A 146 0.69 -9.64 0.26
CA LYS A 146 0.43 -9.70 -1.19
C LYS A 146 0.82 -11.05 -1.78
N LEU A 147 2.02 -11.53 -1.47
CA LEU A 147 2.55 -12.76 -2.04
C LEU A 147 1.74 -14.00 -1.64
N SER A 148 1.10 -14.03 -0.45
CA SER A 148 0.21 -15.13 -0.09
C SER A 148 -0.94 -15.28 -1.09
N TYR A 149 -1.61 -14.18 -1.45
CA TYR A 149 -2.70 -14.17 -2.41
C TYR A 149 -2.25 -14.49 -3.84
N TYR A 150 -1.24 -13.77 -4.33
CA TYR A 150 -0.80 -13.92 -5.71
C TYR A 150 -0.10 -15.26 -5.99
N ALA A 151 0.61 -15.84 -5.01
CA ALA A 151 1.16 -17.20 -5.12
C ALA A 151 0.04 -18.24 -5.25
N GLN A 152 -1.03 -18.10 -4.46
CA GLN A 152 -2.19 -18.99 -4.57
C GLN A 152 -2.82 -18.89 -5.97
N LYS A 153 -3.02 -17.69 -6.48
CA LYS A 153 -3.53 -17.50 -7.86
C LYS A 153 -2.61 -18.02 -8.94
N ALA A 154 -1.30 -17.99 -8.73
CA ALA A 154 -0.30 -18.53 -9.64
C ALA A 154 -0.13 -20.05 -9.54
N GLY A 155 -0.96 -20.75 -8.75
CA GLY A 155 -0.88 -22.20 -8.59
C GLY A 155 0.33 -22.66 -7.77
N LYS A 156 0.84 -21.85 -6.85
CA LYS A 156 1.99 -22.12 -5.98
C LYS A 156 1.58 -22.14 -4.50
N PRO A 157 0.75 -23.12 -4.09
CA PRO A 157 0.15 -23.13 -2.76
C PRO A 157 1.17 -23.23 -1.62
N GLU A 158 2.30 -23.90 -1.83
CA GLU A 158 3.36 -23.99 -0.80
C GLU A 158 4.00 -22.63 -0.50
N VAL A 159 4.28 -21.84 -1.56
CA VAL A 159 4.76 -20.46 -1.42
C VAL A 159 3.70 -19.60 -0.75
N ALA A 160 2.45 -19.72 -1.14
CA ALA A 160 1.34 -18.98 -0.55
C ALA A 160 1.22 -19.26 0.95
N ALA A 161 1.33 -20.53 1.36
CA ALA A 161 1.26 -20.95 2.76
C ALA A 161 2.46 -20.42 3.59
N ASP A 162 3.70 -20.43 3.05
CA ASP A 162 4.87 -19.85 3.72
C ASP A 162 4.70 -18.34 3.89
N MET A 163 4.27 -17.63 2.86
CA MET A 163 4.03 -16.18 2.95
C MET A 163 2.91 -15.85 3.93
N CYS A 164 1.85 -16.65 3.98
CA CYS A 164 0.78 -16.50 4.97
C CYS A 164 1.31 -16.66 6.40
N ALA A 165 2.09 -17.71 6.67
CA ALA A 165 2.66 -17.95 8.01
C ALA A 165 3.55 -16.77 8.47
N ARG A 166 4.39 -16.24 7.56
CA ARG A 166 5.22 -15.05 7.85
C ARG A 166 4.39 -13.79 8.07
N ALA A 167 3.29 -13.62 7.32
CA ALA A 167 2.37 -12.52 7.52
C ALA A 167 1.69 -12.61 8.89
N GLU A 168 1.20 -13.79 9.27
CA GLU A 168 0.56 -14.02 10.56
C GLU A 168 1.52 -13.76 11.73
N GLU A 169 2.78 -14.20 11.64
CA GLU A 169 3.81 -13.89 12.63
C GLU A 169 4.04 -12.38 12.75
N ALA A 170 4.17 -11.69 11.62
CA ALA A 170 4.39 -10.24 11.59
C ALA A 170 3.17 -9.39 12.01
N LEU A 171 1.98 -9.97 11.98
CA LEU A 171 0.74 -9.34 12.45
C LEU A 171 0.51 -9.48 13.95
N GLN A 172 1.25 -10.34 14.65
CA GLN A 172 1.11 -10.48 16.10
C GLN A 172 1.38 -9.16 16.82
N GLY A 173 0.46 -8.78 17.71
CA GLY A 173 0.51 -7.51 18.42
C GLY A 173 0.07 -6.29 17.62
N ARG A 174 -0.35 -6.48 16.37
CA ARG A 174 -0.83 -5.42 15.46
C ARG A 174 -2.34 -5.53 15.14
N GLU A 175 -3.09 -6.27 15.93
CA GLU A 175 -4.50 -6.57 15.70
C GLU A 175 -5.41 -5.32 15.72
N LYS A 176 -4.90 -4.18 16.23
CA LYS A 176 -5.62 -2.90 16.30
C LYS A 176 -5.03 -1.84 15.38
N ASP A 177 -4.10 -2.20 14.51
CA ASP A 177 -3.43 -1.27 13.62
C ASP A 177 -4.28 -1.01 12.35
N GLU A 178 -5.17 -0.03 12.42
CA GLU A 178 -6.06 0.37 11.33
C GLU A 178 -5.31 0.83 10.06
N TYR A 179 -4.04 1.19 10.19
CA TYR A 179 -3.21 1.56 9.05
C TYR A 179 -3.01 0.40 8.06
N LEU A 180 -3.10 -0.84 8.54
CA LEU A 180 -2.96 -2.05 7.72
C LEU A 180 -4.14 -2.31 6.80
N LEU A 181 -5.27 -1.62 6.95
CA LEU A 181 -6.47 -1.82 6.13
C LEU A 181 -6.16 -1.89 4.63
N LEU A 182 -5.26 -1.02 4.16
CA LEU A 182 -4.88 -0.93 2.74
C LEU A 182 -4.23 -2.22 2.19
N TYR A 183 -3.72 -3.07 3.06
CA TYR A 183 -2.92 -4.25 2.68
C TYR A 183 -3.58 -5.58 3.05
N LEU A 184 -4.58 -5.54 3.92
CA LEU A 184 -5.22 -6.76 4.42
C LEU A 184 -6.27 -7.33 3.46
N GLY A 185 -6.82 -6.55 2.52
CA GLY A 185 -7.89 -7.01 1.65
C GLY A 185 -7.50 -8.26 0.84
N LEU A 186 -6.35 -8.25 0.16
CA LEU A 186 -5.85 -9.43 -0.58
C LEU A 186 -5.49 -10.60 0.35
N PHE A 187 -5.04 -10.33 1.56
CA PHE A 187 -4.77 -11.37 2.55
C PHE A 187 -6.07 -12.02 3.06
N ILE A 188 -7.13 -11.23 3.21
CA ILE A 188 -8.47 -11.74 3.48
C ILE A 188 -8.92 -12.65 2.33
N ALA A 189 -8.75 -12.22 1.08
CA ALA A 189 -9.09 -13.02 -0.10
C ALA A 189 -8.35 -14.37 -0.10
N TYR A 190 -7.05 -14.38 0.18
CA TYR A 190 -6.28 -15.61 0.33
C TYR A 190 -6.85 -16.53 1.43
N ASN A 191 -7.17 -15.97 2.60
CA ASN A 191 -7.71 -16.76 3.70
C ASN A 191 -9.13 -17.29 3.36
N ILE A 192 -10.00 -16.52 2.70
CA ILE A 192 -11.30 -17.02 2.23
C ILE A 192 -11.13 -18.18 1.27
N MET A 193 -10.14 -18.15 0.37
CA MET A 193 -9.82 -19.25 -0.55
C MET A 193 -9.39 -20.53 0.17
N THR A 194 -8.73 -20.42 1.33
CA THR A 194 -8.03 -21.56 1.96
C THR A 194 -8.58 -21.93 3.33
N LYS A 195 -9.05 -20.99 4.09
CA LYS A 195 -9.59 -21.11 5.46
C LYS A 195 -10.69 -20.07 5.67
N PRO A 196 -11.91 -20.25 5.10
CA PRO A 196 -12.93 -19.21 5.02
C PRO A 196 -13.28 -18.54 6.36
N GLU A 197 -13.38 -19.32 7.46
CA GLU A 197 -13.69 -18.78 8.78
C GLU A 197 -12.66 -17.73 9.21
N ARG A 198 -11.38 -18.03 9.00
CA ARG A 198 -10.30 -17.11 9.35
C ARG A 198 -10.29 -15.87 8.45
N GLY A 199 -10.63 -16.03 7.18
CA GLY A 199 -10.79 -14.90 6.26
C GLY A 199 -11.87 -13.93 6.75
N TRP A 200 -12.99 -14.43 7.21
CA TRP A 200 -14.09 -13.63 7.73
C TRP A 200 -13.77 -12.98 9.09
N GLU A 201 -13.02 -13.64 9.97
CA GLU A 201 -12.51 -13.02 11.21
C GLU A 201 -11.66 -11.77 10.92
N TYR A 202 -10.79 -11.82 9.90
CA TYR A 202 -10.05 -10.65 9.44
C TYR A 202 -10.98 -9.58 8.82
N ALA A 203 -11.94 -10.00 8.02
CA ALA A 203 -12.87 -9.10 7.35
C ALA A 203 -13.73 -8.31 8.35
N GLU A 204 -14.31 -8.94 9.38
CA GLU A 204 -15.09 -8.27 10.43
C GLU A 204 -14.30 -7.13 11.07
N ARG A 205 -13.05 -7.38 11.43
CA ARG A 205 -12.15 -6.37 12.02
C ARG A 205 -11.91 -5.21 11.06
N CYS A 206 -11.58 -5.52 9.81
CA CYS A 206 -11.23 -4.53 8.79
C CYS A 206 -12.44 -3.70 8.34
N ILE A 207 -13.64 -4.28 8.32
CA ILE A 207 -14.87 -3.55 7.98
C ILE A 207 -15.09 -2.41 8.97
N GLY A 208 -14.93 -2.65 10.29
CA GLY A 208 -15.02 -1.59 11.30
C GLY A 208 -14.01 -0.46 11.09
N TRP A 209 -12.79 -0.78 10.64
CA TRP A 209 -11.77 0.23 10.32
C TRP A 209 -12.12 1.04 9.08
N SER A 210 -12.75 0.41 8.08
CA SER A 210 -13.13 1.08 6.83
C SER A 210 -14.09 2.24 7.05
N LEU A 211 -14.85 2.23 8.13
CA LEU A 211 -15.79 3.34 8.47
C LEU A 211 -15.05 4.63 8.87
N ARG A 212 -13.82 4.51 9.38
CA ARG A 212 -13.04 5.63 9.93
C ARG A 212 -11.85 6.06 9.07
N THR A 213 -11.67 5.44 7.91
CA THR A 213 -10.54 5.71 7.03
C THR A 213 -10.88 6.70 5.91
N ASN A 214 -9.86 7.16 5.15
CA ASN A 214 -10.08 8.02 3.99
C ASN A 214 -10.73 7.26 2.81
N THR A 215 -11.29 8.02 1.87
CA THR A 215 -12.06 7.50 0.75
C THR A 215 -11.26 6.53 -0.12
N LEU A 216 -9.98 6.80 -0.41
CA LEU A 216 -9.16 5.94 -1.25
C LEU A 216 -8.90 4.58 -0.60
N LYS A 217 -8.53 4.56 0.69
CA LYS A 217 -8.29 3.31 1.42
C LYS A 217 -9.57 2.47 1.52
N LYS A 218 -10.70 3.13 1.80
CA LYS A 218 -12.01 2.49 1.81
C LYS A 218 -12.35 1.87 0.45
N TYR A 219 -12.17 2.62 -0.62
CA TYR A 219 -12.43 2.14 -1.99
C TYR A 219 -11.57 0.91 -2.33
N ARG A 220 -10.26 0.98 -2.07
CA ARG A 220 -9.35 -0.16 -2.34
C ARG A 220 -9.71 -1.38 -1.53
N PHE A 221 -9.95 -1.22 -0.24
CA PHE A 221 -10.40 -2.33 0.61
C PHE A 221 -11.70 -2.95 0.09
N SER A 222 -12.67 -2.12 -0.34
CA SER A 222 -13.92 -2.62 -0.92
C SER A 222 -13.67 -3.41 -2.22
N CYS A 223 -12.77 -2.95 -3.09
CA CYS A 223 -12.39 -3.70 -4.29
C CYS A 223 -11.77 -5.07 -3.96
N ASP A 224 -10.90 -5.12 -2.97
CA ASP A 224 -10.29 -6.37 -2.51
C ASP A 224 -11.33 -7.30 -1.87
N MET A 225 -12.32 -6.76 -1.15
CA MET A 225 -13.43 -7.56 -0.60
C MET A 225 -14.33 -8.13 -1.70
N VAL A 226 -14.62 -7.35 -2.76
CA VAL A 226 -15.33 -7.87 -3.95
C VAL A 226 -14.53 -9.00 -4.61
N GLU A 227 -13.20 -8.89 -4.67
CA GLU A 227 -12.35 -10.00 -5.14
C GLU A 227 -12.44 -11.21 -4.22
N ALA A 228 -12.41 -11.01 -2.90
CA ALA A 228 -12.51 -12.07 -1.90
C ALA A 228 -13.84 -12.84 -1.98
N LEU A 229 -14.96 -12.14 -2.20
CA LEU A 229 -16.29 -12.74 -2.33
C LEU A 229 -16.40 -13.73 -3.50
N LYS A 230 -15.57 -13.60 -4.54
CA LYS A 230 -15.55 -14.56 -5.66
C LYS A 230 -15.14 -15.98 -5.25
N TYR A 231 -14.46 -16.12 -4.12
CA TYR A 231 -13.95 -17.39 -3.61
C TYR A 231 -14.80 -17.97 -2.47
N GLU A 232 -15.75 -17.21 -1.96
CA GLU A 232 -16.70 -17.72 -0.99
C GLU A 232 -17.74 -18.63 -1.68
N THR A 233 -17.83 -19.86 -1.22
CA THR A 233 -18.73 -20.87 -1.80
C THR A 233 -20.01 -21.08 -1.00
N ARG A 234 -20.05 -20.58 0.22
CA ARG A 234 -21.24 -20.66 1.08
C ARG A 234 -22.24 -19.59 0.64
N PRO A 235 -23.55 -19.87 0.67
CA PRO A 235 -24.56 -18.87 0.34
C PRO A 235 -24.71 -17.82 1.43
N GLU A 236 -24.30 -18.13 2.67
CA GLU A 236 -24.53 -17.36 3.87
C GLU A 236 -23.30 -17.36 4.77
N VAL A 237 -23.05 -16.25 5.42
CA VAL A 237 -21.99 -16.06 6.43
C VAL A 237 -22.54 -15.35 7.65
N SER A 238 -21.96 -15.65 8.82
CA SER A 238 -22.28 -14.97 10.07
C SER A 238 -21.17 -13.99 10.41
N LEU A 239 -21.51 -12.69 10.57
CA LEU A 239 -20.56 -11.60 10.81
C LEU A 239 -21.07 -10.68 11.92
N SER A 240 -20.18 -10.26 12.81
CA SER A 240 -20.44 -9.24 13.83
C SER A 240 -20.03 -7.86 13.34
N LEU A 241 -20.85 -7.25 12.48
CA LEU A 241 -20.57 -5.93 11.94
C LEU A 241 -21.01 -4.81 12.89
N PRO A 242 -20.34 -3.65 12.87
CA PRO A 242 -20.76 -2.49 13.68
C PRO A 242 -22.10 -1.93 13.19
N GLU A 243 -22.90 -1.41 14.11
CA GLU A 243 -24.26 -0.86 13.82
C GLU A 243 -24.22 0.27 12.79
N GLU A 244 -23.11 1.01 12.72
CA GLU A 244 -22.92 2.10 11.76
C GLU A 244 -22.61 1.61 10.34
N PHE A 245 -22.40 0.30 10.15
CA PHE A 245 -22.14 -0.23 8.81
C PHE A 245 -23.43 -0.24 7.98
N PRO A 246 -23.40 0.24 6.72
CA PRO A 246 -24.62 0.38 5.91
C PRO A 246 -25.41 -0.91 5.70
N LEU A 247 -24.74 -2.07 5.77
CA LEU A 247 -25.38 -3.39 5.63
C LEU A 247 -25.58 -4.09 6.97
N TYR A 248 -25.51 -3.36 8.10
CA TYR A 248 -25.68 -3.95 9.43
C TYR A 248 -27.00 -4.72 9.57
N ARG A 249 -26.92 -5.90 10.19
CA ARG A 249 -28.05 -6.75 10.52
C ARG A 249 -27.96 -7.20 11.98
N PRO A 250 -29.04 -7.04 12.79
CA PRO A 250 -29.02 -7.44 14.20
C PRO A 250 -28.84 -8.96 14.42
N ASP A 251 -29.26 -9.80 13.44
CA ASP A 251 -29.09 -11.25 13.47
C ASP A 251 -27.69 -11.70 13.07
N GLY A 252 -26.89 -10.79 12.51
CA GLY A 252 -25.53 -11.07 12.06
C GLY A 252 -25.43 -12.04 10.87
N ILE A 253 -26.56 -12.33 10.20
CA ILE A 253 -26.62 -13.31 9.10
C ILE A 253 -26.67 -12.57 7.76
N TYR A 254 -25.73 -12.85 6.88
CA TYR A 254 -25.56 -12.18 5.60
C TYR A 254 -25.58 -13.16 4.44
N GLN A 255 -26.42 -12.90 3.44
CA GLN A 255 -26.31 -13.59 2.16
C GLN A 255 -25.07 -13.06 1.43
N VAL A 256 -24.20 -13.97 0.98
CA VAL A 256 -22.93 -13.59 0.31
C VAL A 256 -23.18 -12.74 -0.96
N SER A 257 -24.30 -12.98 -1.63
CA SER A 257 -24.71 -12.20 -2.81
C SER A 257 -25.15 -10.75 -2.50
N GLU A 258 -25.31 -10.39 -1.23
CA GLU A 258 -25.73 -9.04 -0.79
C GLU A 258 -24.56 -8.23 -0.20
N LEU A 259 -23.40 -8.88 0.04
CA LEU A 259 -22.18 -8.26 0.53
C LEU A 259 -21.34 -7.69 -0.63
#